data_cc45e1d8f889c046b1a5a4279c5c2fbe
#
_entry.id   cc45e1d8f889c046b1a5a4279c5c2fbe
#
_cell.length_a   1.000
_cell.length_b   1.000
_cell.length_c   1.000
_cell.angle_alpha   90.00
_cell.angle_beta   90.00
_cell.angle_gamma   90.00
#
_symmetry.space_group_name_H-M   'P 1'
#
loop_
_entity.id
_entity.type
_entity.pdbx_description
1 polymer ?
#
loop_
_entity_poly.entity_id
_entity_poly.type
_entity_poly.pdbx_seq_one_letter_code
_entity_poly.pdbx_strand_id
1 'polypeptide(L)'
;MRTKSMWWMIALLVIASLVLTACAGTPTPEPPAEPPAVEEPVAPAEPQPEPEEPVVEEPVEEPVVEEPAAEEPFTIGMLMVGPYNDRGWSQAHYDAGLYVEEKMPGVELIYVDKVNTADRPGTTPDQLAEDLVDKGADLIIFNSDDMKDGALDFARANPDIPVIHASGDAAWEDGNDYKGQPNLANIMGRMDYGKNIAGCAAALTTQTGKIGYLGPLINDETRNLASAAYLGAQYCWSEVLGNNPDDLEFKVIWIGFWFNIPGFTSDPTQVATEFFTTDYDVVISGIDTTEALTEASRLAATGRNVWAVPYDYVGACEPAEEVCLGVPYFNWGPAYLEHVRAIQAGTWQVGWEWNAPDWDDINNHDTSAVGFIFGDALSEEAAAQVNDFIDALAGGLDLWTGPLNLQDGTPYLADGEVATLQQIWYLPQLLEGMEGQSVPTE
;
A
#
# COMPACT_ATOMS: atom_id res chain seq x y z
N MET A 1 -57.17 -18.77 -25.72
CA MET A 1 -56.82 -19.46 -26.95
C MET A 1 -55.32 -19.43 -27.06
N ARG A 2 -54.66 -20.54 -26.65
CA ARG A 2 -54.01 -21.56 -27.49
C ARG A 2 -52.89 -20.92 -28.29
N THR A 3 -51.60 -21.27 -28.17
CA THR A 3 -50.89 -22.55 -27.97
C THR A 3 -49.46 -22.22 -27.55
N LYS A 4 -48.87 -22.74 -26.46
CA LYS A 4 -48.14 -24.01 -26.39
C LYS A 4 -47.20 -24.19 -27.63
N SER A 5 -45.93 -24.36 -27.53
CA SER A 5 -45.19 -25.38 -26.86
C SER A 5 -43.84 -25.49 -27.58
N MET A 6 -42.77 -25.51 -26.79
CA MET A 6 -41.88 -26.69 -26.87
C MET A 6 -40.89 -26.75 -28.06
N TRP A 7 -39.64 -26.58 -27.77
CA TRP A 7 -38.63 -27.58 -28.12
C TRP A 7 -37.51 -27.58 -27.09
N TRP A 8 -37.62 -28.51 -26.23
CA TRP A 8 -36.55 -29.11 -25.43
C TRP A 8 -35.80 -30.10 -26.32
N MET A 9 -34.53 -30.32 -25.97
CA MET A 9 -33.66 -31.43 -26.33
C MET A 9 -33.02 -31.40 -27.74
N ILE A 10 -31.74 -31.09 -27.78
CA ILE A 10 -30.71 -32.05 -28.21
C ILE A 10 -29.49 -31.81 -27.30
N ALA A 11 -29.41 -32.60 -26.27
CA ALA A 11 -28.23 -32.91 -25.51
C ALA A 11 -27.65 -34.21 -26.04
N LEU A 12 -26.35 -34.35 -25.96
CA LEU A 12 -25.58 -35.60 -25.96
C LEU A 12 -25.28 -36.25 -27.29
N LEU A 13 -24.03 -36.36 -27.56
CA LEU A 13 -23.22 -37.47 -28.04
C LEU A 13 -22.21 -37.05 -29.08
N VAL A 14 -20.95 -36.82 -28.70
CA VAL A 14 -19.84 -37.55 -29.32
C VAL A 14 -18.79 -37.79 -28.24
N ILE A 15 -18.74 -38.98 -27.77
CA ILE A 15 -17.70 -39.60 -26.94
C ILE A 15 -16.74 -40.29 -27.90
N ALA A 16 -15.46 -40.10 -27.60
CA ALA A 16 -14.34 -40.98 -27.87
C ALA A 16 -13.90 -41.27 -29.32
N SER A 17 -12.73 -40.82 -29.65
CA SER A 17 -11.79 -41.64 -30.42
C SER A 17 -10.36 -41.43 -29.87
N LEU A 18 -9.93 -42.39 -29.08
CA LEU A 18 -8.55 -42.69 -28.77
C LEU A 18 -7.80 -43.03 -30.07
N VAL A 19 -6.68 -42.32 -30.31
CA VAL A 19 -5.60 -42.90 -31.14
C VAL A 19 -4.31 -42.72 -30.34
N LEU A 20 -3.90 -43.83 -29.76
CA LEU A 20 -2.53 -44.05 -29.29
C LEU A 20 -1.62 -44.10 -30.52
N THR A 21 -0.64 -43.22 -30.56
CA THR A 21 0.54 -43.43 -31.38
C THR A 21 1.76 -43.41 -30.49
N ALA A 22 2.27 -44.56 -30.20
CA ALA A 22 3.55 -44.76 -29.55
C ALA A 22 4.66 -44.37 -30.52
N CYS A 23 5.50 -43.41 -30.12
CA CYS A 23 6.83 -43.23 -30.70
C CYS A 23 7.85 -43.76 -29.70
N ALA A 24 8.46 -44.87 -30.07
CA ALA A 24 9.57 -45.53 -29.42
C ALA A 24 10.79 -44.56 -29.37
N GLY A 25 11.26 -44.25 -28.20
CA GLY A 25 12.55 -43.59 -27.99
C GLY A 25 13.68 -44.61 -28.11
N THR A 26 14.64 -44.29 -28.95
CA THR A 26 15.89 -45.04 -29.15
C THR A 26 16.72 -45.00 -27.83
N PRO A 27 17.27 -46.14 -27.37
CA PRO A 27 18.13 -46.16 -26.19
C PRO A 27 19.51 -45.55 -26.48
N THR A 28 19.95 -44.70 -25.62
CA THR A 28 21.32 -44.17 -25.56
C THR A 28 22.27 -45.31 -25.18
N PRO A 29 23.41 -45.50 -25.85
CA PRO A 29 24.36 -46.57 -25.49
C PRO A 29 25.06 -46.26 -24.19
N GLU A 30 25.15 -47.28 -23.34
CA GLU A 30 25.90 -47.39 -22.12
C GLU A 30 27.41 -47.27 -22.39
N PRO A 31 28.22 -46.57 -21.59
CA PRO A 31 29.67 -46.54 -21.74
C PRO A 31 30.30 -47.90 -21.39
N PRO A 32 31.42 -48.28 -22.07
CA PRO A 32 32.02 -49.57 -21.92
C PRO A 32 32.66 -49.77 -20.52
N ALA A 33 32.50 -50.99 -20.01
CA ALA A 33 33.06 -51.44 -18.72
C ALA A 33 34.60 -51.42 -18.76
N GLU A 34 35.19 -50.94 -17.65
CA GLU A 34 36.62 -51.02 -17.40
C GLU A 34 37.11 -52.51 -17.25
N PRO A 35 38.30 -52.83 -17.74
CA PRO A 35 38.85 -54.15 -17.59
C PRO A 35 39.29 -54.47 -16.15
N PRO A 36 39.30 -55.75 -15.73
CA PRO A 36 39.60 -56.15 -14.36
C PRO A 36 41.08 -55.94 -14.03
N ALA A 37 41.28 -55.45 -12.81
CA ALA A 37 42.62 -55.26 -12.23
C ALA A 37 43.37 -56.58 -12.03
N VAL A 38 44.64 -56.54 -12.47
CA VAL A 38 45.59 -57.65 -12.32
C VAL A 38 46.04 -57.74 -10.86
N GLU A 39 45.90 -58.91 -10.25
CA GLU A 39 46.42 -59.22 -8.91
C GLU A 39 47.97 -59.27 -8.94
N GLU A 40 48.57 -58.48 -8.09
CA GLU A 40 50.02 -58.61 -7.76
C GLU A 40 50.25 -59.67 -6.66
N PRO A 41 51.37 -60.36 -6.68
CA PRO A 41 51.61 -61.53 -5.81
C PRO A 41 51.88 -61.13 -4.36
N VAL A 42 51.29 -61.93 -3.42
CA VAL A 42 51.38 -61.83 -1.98
C VAL A 42 52.80 -62.18 -1.50
N ALA A 43 53.42 -61.30 -0.73
CA ALA A 43 54.66 -61.59 0.04
C ALA A 43 54.33 -62.33 1.35
N PRO A 44 55.30 -63.18 1.90
CA PRO A 44 54.99 -64.05 3.01
C PRO A 44 54.83 -63.32 4.34
N ALA A 45 53.91 -63.85 5.20
CA ALA A 45 53.53 -63.35 6.50
C ALA A 45 54.62 -63.39 7.52
N GLU A 46 54.81 -62.32 8.28
CA GLU A 46 55.52 -62.34 9.59
C GLU A 46 54.62 -62.81 10.72
N PRO A 47 55.19 -63.39 11.82
CA PRO A 47 54.40 -64.03 12.88
C PRO A 47 53.66 -62.98 13.72
N GLN A 48 52.43 -63.28 14.05
CA GLN A 48 51.54 -62.53 14.93
C GLN A 48 52.02 -62.55 16.39
N PRO A 49 51.97 -61.44 17.14
CA PRO A 49 52.03 -61.38 18.56
C PRO A 49 50.70 -61.86 19.20
N GLU A 50 50.83 -62.43 20.39
CA GLU A 50 49.73 -62.98 21.23
C GLU A 50 48.67 -61.89 21.52
N PRO A 51 47.41 -62.30 21.72
CA PRO A 51 46.32 -61.35 21.97
C PRO A 51 46.43 -60.77 23.38
N GLU A 52 46.50 -59.44 23.44
CA GLU A 52 46.28 -58.66 24.67
C GLU A 52 44.77 -58.68 25.02
N GLU A 53 44.48 -58.79 26.33
CA GLU A 53 43.12 -58.76 26.87
C GLU A 53 42.42 -57.45 26.54
N PRO A 54 41.10 -57.46 26.31
CA PRO A 54 40.38 -56.27 25.93
C PRO A 54 40.33 -55.27 27.10
N VAL A 55 40.90 -54.10 26.92
CA VAL A 55 40.68 -52.93 27.76
C VAL A 55 39.22 -52.46 27.50
N VAL A 56 38.41 -52.59 28.57
CA VAL A 56 37.08 -52.04 28.56
C VAL A 56 37.22 -50.49 28.62
N GLU A 57 37.11 -49.79 27.46
CA GLU A 57 36.95 -48.37 27.46
C GLU A 57 35.57 -48.01 28.03
N GLU A 58 35.55 -47.22 29.12
CA GLU A 58 34.33 -46.58 29.60
C GLU A 58 33.75 -45.71 28.45
N PRO A 59 32.41 -45.71 28.25
CA PRO A 59 31.79 -44.86 27.21
C PRO A 59 32.09 -43.40 27.51
N VAL A 60 32.83 -42.75 26.61
CA VAL A 60 32.98 -41.31 26.59
C VAL A 60 31.57 -40.75 26.27
N GLU A 61 30.92 -40.13 27.25
CA GLU A 61 29.72 -39.33 27.01
C GLU A 61 30.09 -38.26 25.98
N GLU A 62 29.52 -38.35 24.76
CA GLU A 62 29.58 -37.27 23.79
C GLU A 62 28.99 -36.00 24.44
N PRO A 63 29.64 -34.85 24.32
CA PRO A 63 29.06 -33.62 24.84
C PRO A 63 27.70 -33.43 24.18
N VAL A 64 26.64 -33.36 24.98
CA VAL A 64 25.32 -32.93 24.55
C VAL A 64 25.51 -31.50 24.00
N VAL A 65 25.50 -31.38 22.69
CA VAL A 65 25.38 -30.07 22.04
C VAL A 65 23.94 -29.62 22.36
N GLU A 66 23.79 -28.76 23.35
CA GLU A 66 22.55 -28.05 23.55
C GLU A 66 22.25 -27.34 22.20
N GLU A 67 21.21 -27.79 21.51
CA GLU A 67 20.65 -26.99 20.43
C GLU A 67 20.38 -25.58 20.99
N PRO A 68 20.85 -24.51 20.35
CA PRO A 68 20.54 -23.16 20.81
C PRO A 68 19.02 -23.09 20.96
N ALA A 69 18.55 -22.65 22.12
CA ALA A 69 17.14 -22.40 22.37
C ALA A 69 16.63 -21.55 21.19
N ALA A 70 15.57 -21.99 20.53
CA ALA A 70 14.96 -21.20 19.47
C ALA A 70 14.66 -19.85 20.09
N GLU A 71 15.24 -18.78 19.54
CA GLU A 71 14.91 -17.42 19.95
C GLU A 71 13.41 -17.27 19.74
N GLU A 72 12.71 -16.73 20.74
CA GLU A 72 11.27 -16.45 20.60
C GLU A 72 11.09 -15.48 19.40
N PRO A 73 10.07 -15.70 18.55
CA PRO A 73 9.84 -14.86 17.39
C PRO A 73 9.57 -13.42 17.84
N PHE A 74 10.08 -12.45 17.08
CA PHE A 74 9.70 -11.06 17.26
C PHE A 74 8.30 -10.84 16.67
N THR A 75 7.36 -10.34 17.46
CA THR A 75 5.96 -10.26 17.06
C THR A 75 5.52 -8.81 16.82
N ILE A 76 5.06 -8.52 15.61
CA ILE A 76 4.42 -7.26 15.26
C ILE A 76 2.93 -7.38 15.58
N GLY A 77 2.40 -6.51 16.43
CA GLY A 77 0.98 -6.31 16.66
C GLY A 77 0.45 -5.15 15.82
N MET A 78 -0.50 -5.39 14.92
CA MET A 78 -1.05 -4.35 14.05
C MET A 78 -2.54 -4.15 14.26
N LEU A 79 -2.96 -2.89 14.45
CA LEU A 79 -4.36 -2.48 14.48
C LEU A 79 -4.68 -1.76 13.17
N MET A 80 -5.73 -2.20 12.48
CA MET A 80 -6.16 -1.67 11.20
C MET A 80 -7.59 -1.12 11.27
N VAL A 81 -7.80 0.09 10.74
CA VAL A 81 -9.09 0.80 10.80
C VAL A 81 -10.19 0.11 9.97
N GLY A 82 -9.83 -0.41 8.81
CA GLY A 82 -10.67 -1.16 7.90
C GLY A 82 -10.38 -2.66 7.89
N PRO A 83 -11.03 -3.44 7.03
CA PRO A 83 -10.70 -4.85 6.80
C PRO A 83 -9.28 -5.00 6.23
N TYR A 84 -8.56 -6.05 6.64
CA TYR A 84 -7.20 -6.35 6.15
C TYR A 84 -7.12 -6.60 4.63
N ASN A 85 -8.25 -6.72 3.95
CA ASN A 85 -8.38 -7.00 2.52
C ASN A 85 -9.33 -6.02 1.80
N ASP A 86 -9.29 -4.75 2.18
CA ASP A 86 -10.16 -3.67 1.66
C ASP A 86 -9.78 -3.19 0.26
N ARG A 87 -8.65 -3.62 -0.28
CA ARG A 87 -8.01 -3.13 -1.52
C ARG A 87 -7.64 -1.64 -1.46
N GLY A 88 -7.34 -1.18 -0.26
CA GLY A 88 -6.98 0.19 0.06
C GLY A 88 -5.99 0.27 1.21
N TRP A 89 -6.24 1.22 2.11
CA TRP A 89 -5.34 1.57 3.19
C TRP A 89 -4.95 0.40 4.10
N SER A 90 -5.94 -0.35 4.64
CA SER A 90 -5.65 -1.42 5.59
C SER A 90 -4.95 -2.60 4.92
N GLN A 91 -5.28 -2.93 3.68
CA GLN A 91 -4.58 -3.99 2.95
C GLN A 91 -3.12 -3.62 2.67
N ALA A 92 -2.82 -2.36 2.32
CA ALA A 92 -1.45 -1.92 2.11
C ALA A 92 -0.58 -2.10 3.37
N HIS A 93 -1.14 -1.84 4.56
CA HIS A 93 -0.46 -2.09 5.83
C HIS A 93 -0.31 -3.58 6.15
N TYR A 94 -1.35 -4.37 5.91
CA TYR A 94 -1.31 -5.81 6.13
C TYR A 94 -0.23 -6.47 5.25
N ASP A 95 -0.19 -6.14 3.96
CA ASP A 95 0.80 -6.66 3.03
C ASP A 95 2.22 -6.21 3.42
N ALA A 96 2.37 -5.01 3.99
CA ALA A 96 3.65 -4.55 4.54
C ALA A 96 4.11 -5.37 5.75
N GLY A 97 3.20 -5.80 6.62
CA GLY A 97 3.51 -6.72 7.70
C GLY A 97 3.99 -8.08 7.19
N LEU A 98 3.31 -8.63 6.16
CA LEU A 98 3.73 -9.86 5.49
C LEU A 98 5.08 -9.71 4.78
N TYR A 99 5.36 -8.55 4.20
CA TYR A 99 6.67 -8.24 3.62
C TYR A 99 7.78 -8.31 4.67
N VAL A 100 7.55 -7.82 5.89
CA VAL A 100 8.54 -7.92 6.96
C VAL A 100 8.75 -9.38 7.38
N GLU A 101 7.69 -10.18 7.50
CA GLU A 101 7.80 -11.64 7.77
C GLU A 101 8.64 -12.34 6.69
N GLU A 102 8.44 -12.00 5.41
CA GLU A 102 9.22 -12.57 4.30
C GLU A 102 10.70 -12.19 4.36
N LYS A 103 10.99 -10.91 4.66
CA LYS A 103 12.37 -10.38 4.69
C LYS A 103 13.14 -10.72 5.97
N MET A 104 12.45 -11.04 7.06
CA MET A 104 13.04 -11.33 8.38
C MET A 104 12.50 -12.64 8.95
N PRO A 105 13.10 -13.79 8.64
CA PRO A 105 12.73 -15.07 9.28
C PRO A 105 12.80 -14.97 10.81
N GLY A 106 11.72 -15.33 11.50
CA GLY A 106 11.57 -15.20 12.95
C GLY A 106 10.83 -13.93 13.38
N VAL A 107 10.29 -13.15 12.43
CA VAL A 107 9.27 -12.13 12.70
C VAL A 107 7.90 -12.71 12.38
N GLU A 108 6.91 -12.44 13.23
CA GLU A 108 5.51 -12.85 13.06
C GLU A 108 4.59 -11.62 13.12
N LEU A 109 3.54 -11.60 12.28
CA LEU A 109 2.49 -10.60 12.30
C LEU A 109 1.24 -11.13 12.98
N ILE A 110 0.79 -10.46 14.03
CA ILE A 110 -0.56 -10.64 14.59
C ILE A 110 -1.33 -9.32 14.42
N TYR A 111 -2.63 -9.40 14.18
CA TYR A 111 -3.39 -8.18 13.90
C TYR A 111 -4.82 -8.22 14.40
N VAL A 112 -5.41 -7.03 14.50
CA VAL A 112 -6.85 -6.80 14.68
C VAL A 112 -7.29 -5.80 13.61
N ASP A 113 -8.21 -6.20 12.76
CA ASP A 113 -8.82 -5.34 11.74
C ASP A 113 -10.14 -4.71 12.22
N LYS A 114 -10.67 -3.76 11.43
CA LYS A 114 -11.92 -3.04 11.71
C LYS A 114 -11.95 -2.37 13.08
N VAL A 115 -10.84 -1.72 13.40
CA VAL A 115 -10.67 -0.95 14.63
C VAL A 115 -11.24 0.45 14.43
N ASN A 116 -12.55 0.54 14.50
CA ASN A 116 -13.31 1.79 14.40
C ASN A 116 -14.60 1.69 15.23
N THR A 117 -15.21 2.83 15.52
CA THR A 117 -16.38 2.91 16.42
C THR A 117 -17.65 2.28 15.84
N ALA A 118 -17.74 2.12 14.52
CA ALA A 118 -18.89 1.50 13.87
C ALA A 118 -18.86 -0.03 14.00
N ASP A 119 -17.70 -0.64 13.77
CA ASP A 119 -17.52 -2.09 13.84
C ASP A 119 -17.33 -2.59 15.28
N ARG A 120 -16.71 -1.77 16.16
CA ARG A 120 -16.36 -2.12 17.54
C ARG A 120 -16.87 -1.07 18.54
N PRO A 121 -18.18 -0.88 18.66
CA PRO A 121 -18.74 0.13 19.56
C PRO A 121 -18.36 -0.15 21.02
N GLY A 122 -17.76 0.86 21.68
CA GLY A 122 -17.36 0.79 23.09
C GLY A 122 -16.03 0.09 23.36
N THR A 123 -15.29 -0.29 22.34
CA THR A 123 -13.91 -0.79 22.45
C THR A 123 -12.95 0.28 21.92
N THR A 124 -11.90 0.56 22.68
CA THR A 124 -10.91 1.57 22.28
C THR A 124 -9.67 0.91 21.66
N PRO A 125 -8.92 1.62 20.78
CA PRO A 125 -7.72 1.07 20.14
C PRO A 125 -6.64 0.66 21.15
N ASP A 126 -6.44 1.42 22.25
CA ASP A 126 -5.51 1.08 23.32
C ASP A 126 -5.83 -0.27 24.00
N GLN A 127 -7.11 -0.57 24.25
CA GLN A 127 -7.53 -1.88 24.78
C GLN A 127 -7.19 -3.05 23.85
N LEU A 128 -7.37 -2.85 22.54
CA LEU A 128 -7.01 -3.88 21.55
C LEU A 128 -5.49 -4.03 21.40
N ALA A 129 -4.73 -2.97 21.60
CA ALA A 129 -3.28 -3.01 21.64
C ALA A 129 -2.77 -3.81 22.86
N GLU A 130 -3.37 -3.62 24.05
CA GLU A 130 -3.08 -4.45 25.23
C GLU A 130 -3.33 -5.93 24.96
N ASP A 131 -4.44 -6.27 24.27
CA ASP A 131 -4.74 -7.66 23.90
C ASP A 131 -3.68 -8.26 22.94
N LEU A 132 -3.02 -7.43 22.12
CA LEU A 132 -1.92 -7.89 21.26
C LEU A 132 -0.61 -8.08 22.06
N VAL A 133 -0.32 -7.21 23.02
CA VAL A 133 0.82 -7.38 23.93
C VAL A 133 0.66 -8.64 24.79
N ASP A 134 -0.54 -8.90 25.29
CA ASP A 134 -0.85 -10.14 26.02
C ASP A 134 -0.65 -11.42 25.18
N LYS A 135 -0.65 -11.28 23.85
CA LYS A 135 -0.35 -12.35 22.87
C LYS A 135 1.12 -12.39 22.45
N GLY A 136 1.95 -11.51 23.00
CA GLY A 136 3.39 -11.48 22.76
C GLY A 136 3.86 -10.45 21.74
N ALA A 137 3.08 -9.42 21.41
CA ALA A 137 3.56 -8.38 20.53
C ALA A 137 4.69 -7.54 21.16
N ASP A 138 5.80 -7.42 20.44
CA ASP A 138 6.98 -6.63 20.81
C ASP A 138 6.95 -5.20 20.26
N LEU A 139 6.15 -4.97 19.23
CA LEU A 139 5.90 -3.69 18.56
C LEU A 139 4.41 -3.55 18.30
N ILE A 140 3.82 -2.39 18.56
CA ILE A 140 2.44 -2.10 18.17
C ILE A 140 2.40 -1.05 17.07
N ILE A 141 1.66 -1.36 15.99
CA ILE A 141 1.39 -0.46 14.88
C ILE A 141 -0.09 -0.09 14.88
N PHE A 142 -0.38 1.20 14.94
CA PHE A 142 -1.70 1.80 14.73
C PHE A 142 -1.73 2.41 13.33
N ASN A 143 -2.58 1.93 12.45
CA ASN A 143 -2.52 2.31 11.04
C ASN A 143 -3.39 3.50 10.64
N SER A 144 -3.98 4.26 11.55
CA SER A 144 -4.93 5.31 11.14
C SER A 144 -4.97 6.49 12.10
N ASP A 145 -5.23 7.69 11.56
CA ASP A 145 -5.50 8.91 12.32
C ASP A 145 -6.72 8.77 13.25
N ASP A 146 -7.70 7.90 12.90
CA ASP A 146 -8.84 7.57 13.78
C ASP A 146 -8.41 6.93 15.11
N MET A 147 -7.21 6.39 15.17
CA MET A 147 -6.64 5.73 16.35
C MET A 147 -5.61 6.57 17.10
N LYS A 148 -5.36 7.83 16.72
CA LYS A 148 -4.26 8.65 17.26
C LYS A 148 -4.28 8.82 18.78
N ASP A 149 -5.46 9.05 19.37
CA ASP A 149 -5.59 9.18 20.81
C ASP A 149 -5.32 7.86 21.52
N GLY A 150 -5.82 6.75 20.99
CA GLY A 150 -5.55 5.41 21.50
C GLY A 150 -4.08 5.01 21.41
N ALA A 151 -3.39 5.34 20.31
CA ALA A 151 -1.97 5.11 20.14
C ALA A 151 -1.14 5.88 21.19
N LEU A 152 -1.50 7.16 21.46
CA LEU A 152 -0.84 7.98 22.45
C LEU A 152 -1.10 7.49 23.87
N ASP A 153 -2.33 7.11 24.20
CA ASP A 153 -2.70 6.61 25.52
C ASP A 153 -2.05 5.26 25.79
N PHE A 154 -2.04 4.35 24.81
CA PHE A 154 -1.31 3.09 24.90
C PHE A 154 0.20 3.30 25.11
N ALA A 155 0.83 4.16 24.31
CA ALA A 155 2.27 4.44 24.42
C ALA A 155 2.65 5.01 25.81
N ARG A 156 1.79 5.84 26.41
CA ARG A 156 1.97 6.36 27.77
C ARG A 156 1.85 5.30 28.85
N ALA A 157 0.92 4.36 28.67
CA ALA A 157 0.70 3.26 29.61
C ALA A 157 1.81 2.21 29.55
N ASN A 158 2.42 2.02 28.36
CA ASN A 158 3.40 0.98 28.06
C ASN A 158 4.73 1.58 27.56
N PRO A 159 5.50 2.26 28.41
CA PRO A 159 6.69 2.98 27.99
C PRO A 159 7.82 2.13 27.45
N ASP A 160 7.79 0.82 27.72
CA ASP A 160 8.80 -0.14 27.27
C ASP A 160 8.43 -0.79 25.91
N ILE A 161 7.21 -0.58 25.39
CA ILE A 161 6.74 -1.12 24.12
C ILE A 161 6.90 -0.04 23.05
N PRO A 162 7.66 -0.27 21.98
CA PRO A 162 7.70 0.59 20.81
C PRO A 162 6.32 0.69 20.15
N VAL A 163 5.95 1.90 19.75
CA VAL A 163 4.69 2.21 19.08
C VAL A 163 4.97 2.95 17.78
N ILE A 164 4.38 2.49 16.69
CA ILE A 164 4.33 3.22 15.42
C ILE A 164 2.88 3.63 15.18
N HIS A 165 2.64 4.91 14.97
CA HIS A 165 1.38 5.40 14.47
C HIS A 165 1.58 5.84 13.01
N ALA A 166 1.09 5.04 12.09
CA ALA A 166 1.11 5.35 10.67
C ALA A 166 0.08 6.43 10.38
N SER A 167 0.54 7.47 9.70
CA SER A 167 0.06 8.85 9.64
C SER A 167 0.34 9.63 10.95
N GLY A 168 -0.27 10.81 11.12
CA GLY A 168 -0.11 11.65 12.30
C GLY A 168 1.26 12.34 12.43
N ASP A 169 1.39 13.15 13.48
CA ASP A 169 2.52 14.04 13.68
C ASP A 169 2.90 14.24 15.16
N ALA A 170 2.42 13.35 16.05
CA ALA A 170 2.67 13.40 17.48
C ALA A 170 4.18 13.31 17.86
N ALA A 171 4.99 12.72 16.99
CA ALA A 171 6.44 12.59 17.13
C ALA A 171 7.25 13.67 16.36
N TRP A 172 6.58 14.58 15.65
CA TRP A 172 7.23 15.64 14.89
C TRP A 172 7.57 16.83 15.78
N GLU A 173 8.84 17.03 16.14
CA GLU A 173 9.29 18.06 17.05
C GLU A 173 8.90 19.49 16.61
N ASP A 174 8.92 19.76 15.30
CA ASP A 174 8.54 21.03 14.72
C ASP A 174 7.05 21.09 14.34
N GLY A 175 6.29 20.00 14.54
CA GLY A 175 4.87 19.91 14.20
C GLY A 175 3.96 20.59 15.25
N ASN A 176 2.73 20.90 14.81
CA ASN A 176 1.76 21.58 15.69
C ASN A 176 1.21 20.64 16.79
N ASP A 177 1.25 19.33 16.57
CA ASP A 177 0.68 18.33 17.50
C ASP A 177 1.73 17.52 18.27
N TYR A 178 2.99 17.99 18.33
CA TYR A 178 4.07 17.29 19.01
C TYR A 178 3.74 16.95 20.46
N LYS A 179 3.89 15.68 20.84
CA LYS A 179 3.57 15.15 22.18
C LYS A 179 4.80 14.80 23.02
N GLY A 180 5.98 14.62 22.39
CA GLY A 180 7.22 14.27 23.08
C GLY A 180 7.17 12.90 23.76
N GLN A 181 6.39 11.95 23.21
CA GLN A 181 6.26 10.60 23.77
C GLN A 181 7.48 9.76 23.37
N PRO A 182 8.25 9.18 24.35
CA PRO A 182 9.57 8.61 24.07
C PRO A 182 9.56 7.23 23.38
N ASN A 183 8.40 6.62 23.22
CA ASN A 183 8.24 5.30 22.58
C ASN A 183 7.19 5.32 21.46
N LEU A 184 6.82 6.49 20.93
CA LEU A 184 5.88 6.62 19.82
C LEU A 184 6.55 7.33 18.65
N ALA A 185 6.65 6.66 17.49
CA ALA A 185 7.07 7.23 16.22
C ALA A 185 5.89 7.39 15.26
N ASN A 186 5.99 8.35 14.33
CA ASN A 186 5.05 8.47 13.21
C ASN A 186 5.77 8.24 11.90
N ILE A 187 5.12 7.52 10.99
CA ILE A 187 5.59 7.32 9.62
C ILE A 187 4.48 7.63 8.62
N MET A 188 4.84 8.25 7.50
CA MET A 188 3.95 8.53 6.39
C MET A 188 4.73 8.55 5.07
N GLY A 189 4.10 8.14 3.97
CA GLY A 189 4.64 8.35 2.62
C GLY A 189 4.31 9.74 2.10
N ARG A 190 5.20 10.35 1.30
CA ARG A 190 4.98 11.61 0.57
C ARG A 190 3.95 11.40 -0.57
N MET A 191 2.73 11.04 -0.18
CA MET A 191 1.64 10.76 -1.11
C MET A 191 1.16 12.01 -1.86
N ASP A 192 1.52 13.20 -1.42
CA ASP A 192 1.37 14.43 -2.20
C ASP A 192 1.99 14.29 -3.60
N TYR A 193 3.15 13.64 -3.74
CA TYR A 193 3.72 13.30 -5.05
C TYR A 193 2.86 12.28 -5.82
N GLY A 194 2.39 11.23 -5.15
CA GLY A 194 1.48 10.25 -5.78
C GLY A 194 0.18 10.90 -6.27
N LYS A 195 -0.37 11.85 -5.49
CA LYS A 195 -1.55 12.61 -5.88
C LYS A 195 -1.28 13.62 -6.99
N ASN A 196 -0.09 14.24 -7.04
CA ASN A 196 0.32 15.04 -8.20
C ASN A 196 0.27 14.19 -9.49
N ILE A 197 0.83 12.96 -9.45
CA ILE A 197 0.84 12.06 -10.61
C ILE A 197 -0.59 11.64 -10.99
N ALA A 198 -1.43 11.31 -9.99
CA ALA A 198 -2.84 10.99 -10.21
C ALA A 198 -3.62 12.13 -10.87
N GLY A 199 -3.39 13.36 -10.41
CA GLY A 199 -3.97 14.57 -11.00
C GLY A 199 -3.54 14.79 -12.46
N CYS A 200 -2.24 14.59 -12.74
CA CYS A 200 -1.70 14.64 -14.10
C CYS A 200 -2.37 13.60 -15.00
N ALA A 201 -2.44 12.32 -14.60
CA ALA A 201 -3.09 11.27 -15.36
C ALA A 201 -4.57 11.60 -15.65
N ALA A 202 -5.28 12.17 -14.67
CA ALA A 202 -6.66 12.61 -14.82
C ALA A 202 -6.78 13.76 -15.84
N ALA A 203 -5.93 14.76 -15.77
CA ALA A 203 -5.94 15.92 -16.69
C ALA A 203 -5.61 15.53 -18.13
N LEU A 204 -4.69 14.58 -18.33
CA LEU A 204 -4.32 14.07 -19.65
C LEU A 204 -5.42 13.18 -20.26
N THR A 205 -6.40 12.74 -19.49
CA THR A 205 -7.46 11.82 -19.95
C THR A 205 -8.82 12.51 -20.07
N THR A 206 -9.14 13.46 -19.19
CA THR A 206 -10.45 14.13 -19.22
C THR A 206 -10.77 14.73 -20.58
N GLN A 207 -12.00 14.53 -21.05
CA GLN A 207 -12.54 15.10 -22.27
C GLN A 207 -13.40 16.34 -22.00
N THR A 208 -13.81 16.52 -20.74
CA THR A 208 -14.67 17.63 -20.33
C THR A 208 -13.93 18.75 -19.61
N GLY A 209 -12.68 18.51 -19.18
CA GLY A 209 -11.94 19.42 -18.31
C GLY A 209 -12.46 19.42 -16.87
N LYS A 210 -13.31 18.44 -16.49
CA LYS A 210 -13.92 18.36 -15.17
C LYS A 210 -13.48 17.11 -14.43
N ILE A 211 -12.78 17.30 -13.31
CA ILE A 211 -12.22 16.26 -12.47
C ILE A 211 -12.88 16.31 -11.10
N GLY A 212 -13.50 15.19 -10.69
CA GLY A 212 -14.02 15.00 -9.35
C GLY A 212 -12.97 14.42 -8.42
N TYR A 213 -12.99 14.82 -7.16
CA TYR A 213 -12.23 14.21 -6.08
C TYR A 213 -13.18 13.69 -5.02
N LEU A 214 -13.21 12.36 -4.85
CA LEU A 214 -14.00 11.70 -3.82
C LEU A 214 -13.17 11.66 -2.55
N GLY A 215 -13.42 12.62 -1.64
CA GLY A 215 -12.64 12.80 -0.43
C GLY A 215 -13.22 12.04 0.77
N PRO A 216 -12.37 11.61 1.75
CA PRO A 216 -12.85 10.95 2.97
C PRO A 216 -13.45 11.96 3.96
N LEU A 217 -12.78 12.29 5.02
CA LEU A 217 -13.11 13.37 5.95
C LEU A 217 -12.18 14.57 5.71
N ILE A 218 -12.51 15.72 6.31
CA ILE A 218 -11.67 16.93 6.19
C ILE A 218 -10.72 16.99 7.38
N ASN A 219 -9.44 16.76 7.13
CA ASN A 219 -8.34 17.03 8.05
C ASN A 219 -7.12 17.61 7.30
N ASP A 220 -5.98 17.77 7.96
CA ASP A 220 -4.79 18.35 7.35
C ASP A 220 -4.23 17.49 6.23
N GLU A 221 -4.12 16.17 6.43
CA GLU A 221 -3.66 15.20 5.44
C GLU A 221 -4.54 15.21 4.18
N THR A 222 -5.85 15.06 4.34
CA THR A 222 -6.76 14.91 3.20
C THR A 222 -6.90 16.18 2.38
N ARG A 223 -6.78 17.37 3.03
CA ARG A 223 -6.75 18.65 2.31
C ARG A 223 -5.49 18.78 1.45
N ASN A 224 -4.31 18.44 2.01
CA ASN A 224 -3.08 18.54 1.23
C ASN A 224 -3.08 17.55 0.07
N LEU A 225 -3.57 16.32 0.25
CA LEU A 225 -3.64 15.32 -0.81
C LEU A 225 -4.62 15.69 -1.92
N ALA A 226 -5.79 16.25 -1.59
CA ALA A 226 -6.72 16.77 -2.59
C ALA A 226 -6.11 17.96 -3.37
N SER A 227 -5.41 18.85 -2.66
CA SER A 227 -4.73 20.00 -3.27
C SER A 227 -3.54 19.57 -4.12
N ALA A 228 -2.78 18.55 -3.71
CA ALA A 228 -1.73 17.96 -4.52
C ALA A 228 -2.28 17.39 -5.84
N ALA A 229 -3.40 16.65 -5.78
CA ALA A 229 -4.05 16.15 -7.00
C ALA A 229 -4.48 17.30 -7.94
N TYR A 230 -5.02 18.39 -7.38
CA TYR A 230 -5.34 19.58 -8.15
C TYR A 230 -4.10 20.22 -8.79
N LEU A 231 -3.01 20.40 -8.05
CA LEU A 231 -1.76 20.97 -8.58
C LEU A 231 -1.21 20.14 -9.74
N GLY A 232 -1.20 18.80 -9.61
CA GLY A 232 -0.80 17.91 -10.69
C GLY A 232 -1.71 18.00 -11.91
N ALA A 233 -3.03 18.06 -11.68
CA ALA A 233 -4.00 18.24 -12.76
C ALA A 233 -3.81 19.59 -13.47
N GLN A 234 -3.66 20.66 -12.72
CA GLN A 234 -3.47 22.01 -13.26
C GLN A 234 -2.17 22.10 -14.08
N TYR A 235 -1.07 21.53 -13.57
CA TYR A 235 0.20 21.52 -14.29
C TYR A 235 0.09 20.77 -15.62
N CYS A 236 -0.42 19.55 -15.63
CA CYS A 236 -0.53 18.78 -16.86
C CYS A 236 -1.56 19.37 -17.83
N TRP A 237 -2.65 19.98 -17.33
CA TRP A 237 -3.65 20.67 -18.14
C TRP A 237 -3.06 21.90 -18.85
N SER A 238 -2.31 22.74 -18.14
CA SER A 238 -1.79 24.00 -18.67
C SER A 238 -0.41 23.86 -19.33
N GLU A 239 0.55 23.22 -18.68
CA GLU A 239 1.94 23.20 -19.13
C GLU A 239 2.20 22.07 -20.15
N VAL A 240 1.54 20.90 -19.97
CA VAL A 240 1.73 19.77 -20.90
C VAL A 240 0.79 19.86 -22.09
N LEU A 241 -0.51 20.10 -21.85
CA LEU A 241 -1.51 20.19 -22.93
C LEU A 241 -1.64 21.60 -23.54
N GLY A 242 -1.15 22.65 -22.86
CA GLY A 242 -1.25 24.03 -23.30
C GLY A 242 -2.69 24.59 -23.24
N ASN A 243 -3.55 24.02 -22.45
CA ASN A 243 -4.92 24.47 -22.25
C ASN A 243 -4.99 25.71 -21.34
N ASN A 244 -6.11 26.46 -21.41
CA ASN A 244 -6.32 27.54 -20.46
C ASN A 244 -6.62 26.98 -19.06
N PRO A 245 -5.89 27.38 -18.01
CA PRO A 245 -6.13 26.92 -16.64
C PRO A 245 -7.57 27.16 -16.15
N ASP A 246 -8.22 28.24 -16.60
CA ASP A 246 -9.58 28.57 -16.21
C ASP A 246 -10.66 27.61 -16.77
N ASP A 247 -10.27 26.74 -17.72
CA ASP A 247 -11.16 25.74 -18.30
C ASP A 247 -11.10 24.40 -17.53
N LEU A 248 -10.23 24.27 -16.50
CA LEU A 248 -10.16 23.11 -15.62
C LEU A 248 -11.07 23.32 -14.40
N GLU A 249 -12.03 22.43 -14.21
CA GLU A 249 -12.92 22.40 -13.04
C GLU A 249 -12.51 21.22 -12.15
N PHE A 250 -12.11 21.51 -10.90
CA PHE A 250 -11.71 20.49 -9.93
C PHE A 250 -12.56 20.59 -8.67
N LYS A 251 -13.38 19.55 -8.41
CA LYS A 251 -14.36 19.56 -7.33
C LYS A 251 -14.15 18.45 -6.35
N VAL A 252 -14.11 18.78 -5.06
CA VAL A 252 -13.99 17.83 -3.94
C VAL A 252 -15.36 17.65 -3.28
N ILE A 253 -15.75 16.40 -3.08
CA ILE A 253 -16.90 16.02 -2.25
C ILE A 253 -16.41 15.06 -1.17
N TRP A 254 -16.61 15.44 0.11
CA TRP A 254 -16.20 14.67 1.27
C TRP A 254 -17.33 13.76 1.74
N ILE A 255 -17.02 12.50 2.05
CA ILE A 255 -18.03 11.55 2.56
C ILE A 255 -18.19 11.55 4.08
N GLY A 256 -17.19 12.03 4.83
CA GLY A 256 -17.24 12.19 6.29
C GLY A 256 -16.50 11.13 7.10
N PHE A 257 -15.91 10.11 6.46
CA PHE A 257 -15.02 9.11 7.05
C PHE A 257 -14.12 8.50 5.98
N TRP A 258 -13.18 7.66 6.35
CA TRP A 258 -12.21 7.02 5.45
C TRP A 258 -12.87 6.09 4.41
N PHE A 259 -13.97 5.48 4.77
CA PHE A 259 -14.77 4.57 3.92
C PHE A 259 -16.26 4.68 4.26
N ASN A 260 -17.09 3.96 3.54
CA ASN A 260 -18.55 3.99 3.74
C ASN A 260 -18.97 3.38 5.09
N ILE A 261 -19.59 4.19 5.94
CA ILE A 261 -20.29 3.75 7.14
C ILE A 261 -21.79 4.04 6.95
N PRO A 262 -22.62 3.03 6.64
CA PRO A 262 -24.03 3.22 6.33
C PRO A 262 -24.78 4.01 7.42
N GLY A 263 -25.43 5.10 7.02
CA GLY A 263 -26.19 5.98 7.93
C GLY A 263 -25.34 6.99 8.69
N PHE A 264 -24.02 7.01 8.48
CA PHE A 264 -23.09 7.95 9.10
C PHE A 264 -22.38 8.82 8.06
N THR A 265 -21.91 8.19 6.98
CA THR A 265 -21.25 8.87 5.86
C THR A 265 -22.21 9.15 4.71
N SER A 266 -21.81 10.04 3.80
CA SER A 266 -22.36 10.04 2.45
C SER A 266 -21.94 8.76 1.74
N ASP A 267 -22.85 8.14 0.98
CA ASP A 267 -22.55 6.91 0.23
C ASP A 267 -21.55 7.23 -0.91
N PRO A 268 -20.33 6.68 -0.91
CA PRO A 268 -19.32 7.00 -1.92
C PRO A 268 -19.73 6.59 -3.35
N THR A 269 -20.53 5.52 -3.49
CA THR A 269 -21.08 5.14 -4.81
C THR A 269 -22.04 6.21 -5.33
N GLN A 270 -22.87 6.79 -4.45
CA GLN A 270 -23.77 7.87 -4.85
C GLN A 270 -23.01 9.15 -5.20
N VAL A 271 -21.95 9.49 -4.44
CA VAL A 271 -21.08 10.63 -4.74
C VAL A 271 -20.37 10.45 -6.08
N ALA A 272 -19.82 9.26 -6.36
CA ALA A 272 -19.22 8.95 -7.66
C ALA A 272 -20.25 9.02 -8.79
N THR A 273 -21.48 8.51 -8.56
CA THR A 273 -22.61 8.65 -9.52
C THR A 273 -22.93 10.12 -9.78
N GLU A 274 -22.96 10.97 -8.74
CA GLU A 274 -23.21 12.41 -8.88
C GLU A 274 -22.15 13.05 -9.79
N PHE A 275 -20.88 12.79 -9.56
CA PHE A 275 -19.80 13.28 -10.42
C PHE A 275 -20.02 12.87 -11.88
N PHE A 276 -20.11 11.57 -12.14
CA PHE A 276 -20.21 11.03 -13.49
C PHE A 276 -21.51 11.40 -14.22
N THR A 277 -22.54 11.84 -13.52
CA THR A 277 -23.82 12.27 -14.12
C THR A 277 -23.94 13.79 -14.28
N THR A 278 -23.01 14.56 -13.70
CA THR A 278 -22.92 16.02 -13.80
C THR A 278 -21.72 16.51 -14.62
N ASP A 279 -21.35 15.74 -15.66
CA ASP A 279 -20.32 16.01 -16.65
C ASP A 279 -18.86 15.90 -16.16
N TYR A 280 -18.60 15.44 -14.94
CA TYR A 280 -17.25 15.01 -14.52
C TYR A 280 -16.99 13.65 -15.13
N ASP A 281 -15.94 13.52 -15.92
CA ASP A 281 -15.64 12.26 -16.61
C ASP A 281 -14.46 11.49 -15.99
N VAL A 282 -13.73 12.13 -15.08
CA VAL A 282 -12.68 11.48 -14.27
C VAL A 282 -12.94 11.74 -12.80
N VAL A 283 -12.87 10.68 -11.96
CA VAL A 283 -12.92 10.78 -10.50
C VAL A 283 -11.64 10.21 -9.88
N ILE A 284 -10.93 11.06 -9.11
CA ILE A 284 -9.80 10.65 -8.29
C ILE A 284 -10.33 10.28 -6.91
N SER A 285 -9.99 9.09 -6.41
CA SER A 285 -10.35 8.65 -5.07
C SER A 285 -9.33 9.16 -4.04
N GLY A 286 -9.83 9.53 -2.86
CA GLY A 286 -9.07 9.79 -1.65
C GLY A 286 -9.59 8.98 -0.49
N ILE A 287 -10.47 7.99 -0.72
CA ILE A 287 -11.01 7.08 0.30
C ILE A 287 -10.35 5.72 0.23
N ASP A 288 -10.39 4.97 1.31
CA ASP A 288 -9.71 3.67 1.51
C ASP A 288 -10.29 2.52 0.66
N THR A 289 -11.32 2.79 -0.14
CA THR A 289 -12.09 1.76 -0.87
C THR A 289 -12.32 2.15 -2.32
N THR A 290 -12.77 1.21 -3.16
CA THR A 290 -12.74 1.32 -4.63
C THR A 290 -14.08 1.69 -5.28
N GLU A 291 -15.02 2.34 -4.56
CA GLU A 291 -16.36 2.64 -5.07
C GLU A 291 -16.34 3.54 -6.32
N ALA A 292 -15.44 4.54 -6.38
CA ALA A 292 -15.33 5.40 -7.56
C ALA A 292 -14.98 4.59 -8.81
N LEU A 293 -14.06 3.63 -8.69
CA LEU A 293 -13.64 2.76 -9.80
C LEU A 293 -14.77 1.81 -10.22
N THR A 294 -15.41 1.15 -9.28
CA THR A 294 -16.50 0.21 -9.57
C THR A 294 -17.72 0.91 -10.17
N GLU A 295 -17.99 2.15 -9.75
CA GLU A 295 -19.06 2.96 -10.32
C GLU A 295 -18.71 3.47 -11.72
N ALA A 296 -17.44 3.85 -11.97
CA ALA A 296 -16.96 4.18 -13.32
C ALA A 296 -17.16 3.01 -14.28
N SER A 297 -16.77 1.79 -13.89
CA SER A 297 -16.96 0.57 -14.69
C SER A 297 -18.44 0.32 -14.99
N ARG A 298 -19.27 0.41 -13.96
CA ARG A 298 -20.72 0.25 -14.13
C ARG A 298 -21.32 1.22 -15.13
N LEU A 299 -20.90 2.48 -15.11
CA LEU A 299 -21.38 3.51 -16.02
C LEU A 299 -20.77 3.40 -17.42
N ALA A 300 -19.48 3.03 -17.52
CA ALA A 300 -18.82 2.76 -18.80
C ALA A 300 -19.52 1.60 -19.55
N ALA A 301 -19.97 0.58 -18.85
CA ALA A 301 -20.76 -0.52 -19.42
C ALA A 301 -22.10 -0.04 -20.03
N THR A 302 -22.58 1.15 -19.69
CA THR A 302 -23.76 1.79 -20.31
C THR A 302 -23.42 2.67 -21.52
N GLY A 303 -22.13 2.77 -21.87
CA GLY A 303 -21.64 3.58 -22.97
C GLY A 303 -21.22 4.99 -22.60
N ARG A 304 -21.01 5.31 -21.32
CA ARG A 304 -20.39 6.56 -20.87
C ARG A 304 -18.87 6.48 -20.98
N ASN A 305 -18.25 7.58 -21.35
CA ASN A 305 -16.79 7.73 -21.29
C ASN A 305 -16.45 8.30 -19.91
N VAL A 306 -16.09 7.44 -18.97
CA VAL A 306 -15.75 7.81 -17.59
C VAL A 306 -14.62 6.93 -17.08
N TRP A 307 -13.77 7.51 -16.23
CA TRP A 307 -12.57 6.86 -15.69
C TRP A 307 -12.41 7.19 -14.22
N ALA A 308 -11.60 6.37 -13.54
CA ALA A 308 -11.25 6.62 -12.15
C ALA A 308 -9.77 6.38 -11.86
N VAL A 309 -9.28 7.05 -10.83
CA VAL A 309 -7.98 6.81 -10.20
C VAL A 309 -8.27 6.35 -8.78
N PRO A 310 -8.26 5.05 -8.48
CA PRO A 310 -8.35 4.54 -7.11
C PRO A 310 -7.10 4.88 -6.31
N TYR A 311 -7.00 4.45 -5.04
CA TYR A 311 -6.02 4.97 -4.10
C TYR A 311 -5.52 3.90 -3.12
N ASP A 312 -4.41 4.18 -2.44
CA ASP A 312 -3.78 3.49 -1.31
C ASP A 312 -3.07 2.17 -1.62
N TYR A 313 -3.65 1.29 -2.40
CA TYR A 313 -3.20 -0.09 -2.56
C TYR A 313 -2.77 -0.38 -4.00
N VAL A 314 -1.63 -1.05 -4.14
CA VAL A 314 -1.01 -1.37 -5.44
C VAL A 314 -1.94 -2.11 -6.41
N GLY A 315 -2.82 -2.98 -5.90
CA GLY A 315 -3.81 -3.75 -6.66
C GLY A 315 -5.20 -3.10 -6.76
N ALA A 316 -5.35 -1.82 -6.44
CA ALA A 316 -6.67 -1.17 -6.40
C ALA A 316 -7.36 -1.05 -7.76
N CYS A 317 -6.64 -1.20 -8.88
CA CYS A 317 -7.22 -1.24 -10.24
C CYS A 317 -7.89 -2.59 -10.59
N GLU A 318 -7.54 -3.70 -9.92
CA GLU A 318 -8.00 -5.05 -10.27
C GLU A 318 -9.53 -5.22 -10.43
N PRO A 319 -10.40 -4.52 -9.65
CA PRO A 319 -11.84 -4.65 -9.80
C PRO A 319 -12.39 -4.18 -11.15
N ALA A 320 -11.69 -3.24 -11.84
CA ALA A 320 -12.15 -2.66 -13.09
C ALA A 320 -11.00 -1.98 -13.87
N GLU A 321 -10.08 -2.79 -14.38
CA GLU A 321 -8.88 -2.34 -15.10
C GLU A 321 -9.22 -1.48 -16.31
N GLU A 322 -10.34 -1.77 -17.00
CA GLU A 322 -10.79 -1.10 -18.22
C GLU A 322 -11.15 0.38 -18.07
N VAL A 323 -11.33 0.87 -16.85
CA VAL A 323 -11.62 2.28 -16.54
C VAL A 323 -10.62 2.89 -15.56
N CYS A 324 -9.61 2.13 -15.15
CA CYS A 324 -8.57 2.57 -14.26
C CYS A 324 -7.48 3.33 -15.02
N LEU A 325 -7.19 4.57 -14.61
CA LEU A 325 -6.08 5.37 -15.18
C LEU A 325 -4.74 5.06 -14.52
N GLY A 326 -4.76 4.52 -13.33
CA GLY A 326 -3.61 4.22 -12.51
C GLY A 326 -3.94 4.33 -11.04
N VAL A 327 -3.00 3.97 -10.18
CA VAL A 327 -3.17 4.05 -8.74
C VAL A 327 -1.91 4.58 -8.05
N PRO A 328 -2.00 5.72 -7.36
CA PRO A 328 -1.00 6.11 -6.38
C PRO A 328 -1.18 5.23 -5.14
N TYR A 329 -0.12 4.58 -4.68
CA TYR A 329 -0.19 3.64 -3.58
C TYR A 329 0.90 3.87 -2.55
N PHE A 330 0.63 3.49 -1.31
CA PHE A 330 1.63 3.43 -0.26
C PHE A 330 2.33 2.08 -0.24
N ASN A 331 3.62 2.12 0.02
CA ASN A 331 4.45 0.95 0.28
C ASN A 331 5.10 1.09 1.66
N TRP A 332 4.44 0.53 2.67
CA TRP A 332 4.87 0.62 4.08
C TRP A 332 5.98 -0.37 4.45
N GLY A 333 6.18 -1.40 3.61
CA GLY A 333 7.10 -2.52 3.89
C GLY A 333 8.52 -2.09 4.24
N PRO A 334 9.21 -1.27 3.43
CA PRO A 334 10.57 -0.81 3.72
C PRO A 334 10.69 -0.09 5.06
N ALA A 335 9.76 0.83 5.37
CA ALA A 335 9.78 1.57 6.63
C ALA A 335 9.57 0.64 7.83
N TYR A 336 8.58 -0.26 7.78
CA TYR A 336 8.36 -1.24 8.85
C TYR A 336 9.56 -2.15 9.06
N LEU A 337 10.19 -2.60 7.97
CA LEU A 337 11.38 -3.44 8.02
C LEU A 337 12.54 -2.74 8.72
N GLU A 338 12.76 -1.45 8.45
CA GLU A 338 13.80 -0.66 9.10
C GLU A 338 13.51 -0.45 10.59
N HIS A 339 12.27 -0.16 10.96
CA HIS A 339 11.88 -0.01 12.35
C HIS A 339 12.07 -1.34 13.13
N VAL A 340 11.61 -2.47 12.60
CA VAL A 340 11.78 -3.78 13.24
C VAL A 340 13.26 -4.12 13.43
N ARG A 341 14.10 -3.89 12.41
CA ARG A 341 15.56 -4.08 12.51
C ARG A 341 16.19 -3.21 13.60
N ALA A 342 15.79 -1.94 13.66
CA ALA A 342 16.31 -1.00 14.65
C ALA A 342 15.89 -1.37 16.06
N ILE A 343 14.64 -1.84 16.28
CA ILE A 343 14.13 -2.30 17.57
C ILE A 343 14.91 -3.54 18.02
N GLN A 344 15.06 -4.56 17.17
CA GLN A 344 15.81 -5.76 17.49
C GLN A 344 17.29 -5.48 17.78
N ALA A 345 17.88 -4.50 17.09
CA ALA A 345 19.26 -4.06 17.33
C ALA A 345 19.43 -3.17 18.57
N GLY A 346 18.33 -2.74 19.24
CA GLY A 346 18.37 -1.80 20.36
C GLY A 346 18.85 -0.41 19.96
N THR A 347 18.68 -0.02 18.70
CA THR A 347 19.11 1.27 18.14
C THR A 347 17.93 2.14 17.69
N TRP A 348 16.72 1.66 17.89
CA TRP A 348 15.51 2.37 17.47
C TRP A 348 15.40 3.74 18.11
N GLN A 349 15.01 4.72 17.30
CA GLN A 349 14.80 6.10 17.74
C GLN A 349 13.40 6.54 17.33
N VAL A 350 12.76 7.28 18.23
CA VAL A 350 11.48 7.94 17.98
C VAL A 350 11.70 9.12 17.06
N GLY A 351 10.82 9.28 16.10
CA GLY A 351 10.83 10.39 15.16
C GLY A 351 9.57 10.43 14.32
N TRP A 352 9.47 11.49 13.55
CA TRP A 352 8.48 11.64 12.50
C TRP A 352 9.15 11.47 11.14
N GLU A 353 8.60 10.60 10.32
CA GLU A 353 9.10 10.31 8.99
C GLU A 353 8.02 10.60 7.95
N TRP A 354 8.38 11.38 6.95
CA TRP A 354 7.56 11.62 5.77
C TRP A 354 8.37 11.24 4.54
N ASN A 355 8.30 9.95 4.18
CA ASN A 355 9.20 9.27 3.28
C ASN A 355 8.85 9.54 1.81
N ALA A 356 9.80 10.05 1.05
CA ALA A 356 9.63 10.34 -0.38
C ALA A 356 9.59 9.04 -1.22
N PRO A 357 9.08 9.12 -2.47
CA PRO A 357 9.32 8.08 -3.46
C PRO A 357 10.81 7.85 -3.70
N ASP A 358 11.19 6.63 -4.07
CA ASP A 358 12.50 6.36 -4.67
C ASP A 358 12.47 6.88 -6.12
N TRP A 359 13.10 8.02 -6.35
CA TRP A 359 13.05 8.67 -7.65
C TRP A 359 13.86 7.95 -8.74
N ASP A 360 14.72 6.97 -8.39
CA ASP A 360 15.39 6.11 -9.38
C ASP A 360 14.40 5.03 -9.91
N ASP A 361 13.44 4.59 -9.08
CA ASP A 361 12.36 3.69 -9.44
C ASP A 361 11.21 3.83 -8.43
N ILE A 362 10.21 4.65 -8.73
CA ILE A 362 9.08 4.92 -7.82
C ILE A 362 8.24 3.68 -7.48
N ASN A 363 8.38 2.61 -8.25
CA ASN A 363 7.68 1.34 -8.00
C ASN A 363 8.60 0.27 -7.41
N ASN A 364 9.81 0.62 -6.98
CA ASN A 364 10.69 -0.30 -6.30
C ASN A 364 10.11 -0.69 -4.94
N HIS A 365 9.70 -1.94 -4.84
CA HIS A 365 9.04 -2.47 -3.66
C HIS A 365 9.93 -2.50 -2.40
N ASP A 366 11.26 -2.52 -2.58
CA ASP A 366 12.21 -2.61 -1.47
C ASP A 366 12.68 -1.22 -0.97
N THR A 367 12.41 -0.12 -1.69
CA THR A 367 12.97 1.19 -1.36
C THR A 367 11.99 2.35 -1.42
N SER A 368 10.99 2.31 -2.29
CA SER A 368 10.06 3.43 -2.46
C SER A 368 8.95 3.40 -1.41
N ALA A 369 8.63 4.53 -0.79
CA ALA A 369 7.54 4.66 0.14
C ALA A 369 6.19 4.95 -0.53
N VAL A 370 6.22 5.48 -1.75
CA VAL A 370 5.04 5.82 -2.56
C VAL A 370 5.33 5.45 -4.00
N GLY A 371 4.38 4.77 -4.64
CA GLY A 371 4.49 4.42 -6.05
C GLY A 371 3.27 4.86 -6.87
N PHE A 372 3.37 4.64 -8.18
CA PHE A 372 2.25 4.84 -9.10
C PHE A 372 2.24 3.73 -10.16
N ILE A 373 1.20 2.90 -10.14
CA ILE A 373 0.98 1.88 -11.18
C ILE A 373 0.08 2.46 -12.25
N PHE A 374 0.48 2.37 -13.51
CA PHE A 374 -0.37 2.73 -14.65
C PHE A 374 -1.54 1.77 -14.80
N GLY A 375 -2.72 2.31 -15.05
CA GLY A 375 -3.92 1.52 -15.35
C GLY A 375 -4.10 1.29 -16.85
N ASP A 376 -4.84 0.26 -17.20
CA ASP A 376 -5.08 -0.16 -18.58
C ASP A 376 -5.89 0.85 -19.41
N ALA A 377 -6.65 1.72 -18.74
CA ALA A 377 -7.42 2.77 -19.39
C ALA A 377 -6.60 4.01 -19.78
N LEU A 378 -5.38 4.15 -19.25
CA LEU A 378 -4.49 5.26 -19.61
C LEU A 378 -3.90 5.01 -21.01
N SER A 379 -4.09 5.95 -21.94
CA SER A 379 -3.54 5.80 -23.29
C SER A 379 -2.01 5.78 -23.28
N GLU A 380 -1.38 5.13 -24.27
CA GLU A 380 0.08 5.11 -24.41
C GLU A 380 0.69 6.54 -24.46
N GLU A 381 0.01 7.49 -25.09
CA GLU A 381 0.43 8.90 -25.17
C GLU A 381 0.38 9.55 -23.78
N ALA A 382 -0.74 9.40 -23.06
CA ALA A 382 -0.87 9.94 -21.70
C ALA A 382 0.12 9.27 -20.74
N ALA A 383 0.32 7.96 -20.85
CA ALA A 383 1.32 7.25 -20.03
C ALA A 383 2.75 7.77 -20.26
N ALA A 384 3.12 8.06 -21.51
CA ALA A 384 4.42 8.68 -21.81
C ALA A 384 4.54 10.08 -21.19
N GLN A 385 3.49 10.91 -21.27
CA GLN A 385 3.47 12.25 -20.67
C GLN A 385 3.48 12.20 -19.13
N VAL A 386 2.81 11.22 -18.51
CA VAL A 386 2.90 11.00 -17.05
C VAL A 386 4.32 10.57 -16.66
N ASN A 387 5.00 9.72 -17.45
CA ASN A 387 6.41 9.39 -17.19
C ASN A 387 7.31 10.62 -17.28
N ASP A 388 7.14 11.47 -18.31
CA ASP A 388 7.89 12.73 -18.43
C ASP A 388 7.61 13.66 -17.21
N PHE A 389 6.40 13.66 -16.68
CA PHE A 389 6.05 14.40 -15.47
C PHE A 389 6.71 13.80 -14.21
N ILE A 390 6.75 12.47 -14.06
CA ILE A 390 7.47 11.78 -12.98
C ILE A 390 8.97 12.12 -13.04
N ASP A 391 9.56 12.10 -14.23
CA ASP A 391 10.97 12.49 -14.45
C ASP A 391 11.20 13.96 -14.06
N ALA A 392 10.25 14.85 -14.33
CA ALA A 392 10.32 16.24 -13.92
C ALA A 392 10.28 16.40 -12.38
N LEU A 393 9.39 15.66 -11.68
CA LEU A 393 9.35 15.62 -10.21
C LEU A 393 10.68 15.10 -9.64
N ALA A 394 11.20 14.01 -10.19
CA ALA A 394 12.52 13.47 -9.86
C ALA A 394 13.65 14.47 -10.11
N GLY A 395 13.52 15.30 -11.15
CA GLY A 395 14.42 16.39 -11.51
C GLY A 395 14.33 17.63 -10.60
N GLY A 396 13.40 17.65 -9.64
CA GLY A 396 13.22 18.74 -8.68
C GLY A 396 12.09 19.70 -9.02
N LEU A 397 11.16 19.36 -9.92
CA LEU A 397 9.91 20.09 -10.06
C LEU A 397 9.12 19.97 -8.75
N ASP A 398 8.81 21.11 -8.15
CA ASP A 398 8.01 21.16 -6.91
C ASP A 398 6.76 22.02 -7.18
N LEU A 399 5.60 21.36 -7.20
CA LEU A 399 4.32 22.02 -7.45
C LEU A 399 3.81 22.83 -6.24
N TRP A 400 4.41 22.62 -5.06
CA TRP A 400 4.18 23.46 -3.89
C TRP A 400 5.04 24.73 -3.94
N THR A 401 5.16 25.30 -5.14
CA THR A 401 5.88 26.57 -5.40
C THR A 401 4.88 27.66 -5.79
N GLY A 402 4.98 28.80 -5.12
CA GLY A 402 4.10 29.94 -5.35
C GLY A 402 4.31 30.63 -6.71
N PRO A 403 3.34 31.45 -7.14
CA PRO A 403 2.27 31.98 -6.28
C PRO A 403 1.12 30.98 -6.07
N LEU A 404 0.75 30.72 -4.83
CA LEU A 404 -0.42 29.93 -4.48
C LEU A 404 -1.32 30.73 -3.51
N ASN A 405 -2.61 30.69 -3.75
CA ASN A 405 -3.62 31.26 -2.88
C ASN A 405 -4.50 30.16 -2.27
N LEU A 406 -5.02 30.40 -1.08
CA LEU A 406 -6.07 29.59 -0.47
C LEU A 406 -7.40 29.80 -1.19
N GLN A 407 -8.36 28.92 -0.98
CA GLN A 407 -9.67 28.93 -1.64
C GLN A 407 -10.43 30.26 -1.46
N ASP A 408 -10.24 30.95 -0.35
CA ASP A 408 -10.85 32.27 -0.08
C ASP A 408 -10.10 33.46 -0.72
N GLY A 409 -9.06 33.19 -1.51
CA GLY A 409 -8.21 34.19 -2.15
C GLY A 409 -7.10 34.74 -1.26
N THR A 410 -6.93 34.23 -0.04
CA THR A 410 -5.81 34.65 0.83
C THR A 410 -4.50 34.14 0.23
N PRO A 411 -3.48 35.02 0.03
CA PRO A 411 -2.16 34.59 -0.41
C PRO A 411 -1.54 33.56 0.56
N TYR A 412 -1.07 32.43 0.03
CA TYR A 412 -0.47 31.36 0.80
C TYR A 412 1.04 31.25 0.59
N LEU A 413 1.46 31.18 -0.67
CA LEU A 413 2.87 31.24 -1.05
C LEU A 413 3.10 32.41 -2.02
N ALA A 414 4.17 33.16 -1.80
CA ALA A 414 4.59 34.23 -2.70
C ALA A 414 5.19 33.65 -4.00
N ASP A 415 5.32 34.52 -5.02
CA ASP A 415 5.94 34.12 -6.29
C ASP A 415 7.37 33.56 -6.09
N GLY A 416 7.59 32.31 -6.53
CA GLY A 416 8.85 31.57 -6.36
C GLY A 416 9.13 31.06 -4.95
N GLU A 417 8.23 31.23 -4.01
CA GLU A 417 8.34 30.64 -2.66
C GLU A 417 8.00 29.16 -2.72
N VAL A 418 8.91 28.31 -2.18
CA VAL A 418 8.67 26.88 -2.02
C VAL A 418 8.09 26.62 -0.64
N ALA A 419 7.01 25.86 -0.56
CA ALA A 419 6.38 25.52 0.70
C ALA A 419 7.32 24.73 1.63
N THR A 420 7.28 25.03 2.90
CA THR A 420 7.87 24.19 3.94
C THR A 420 7.02 22.92 4.15
N LEU A 421 7.62 21.88 4.76
CA LEU A 421 6.86 20.66 5.12
C LEU A 421 5.64 20.99 6.00
N GLN A 422 5.76 21.95 6.91
CA GLN A 422 4.64 22.41 7.74
C GLN A 422 3.55 23.08 6.93
N GLN A 423 3.89 23.90 5.93
CA GLN A 423 2.89 24.53 5.07
C GLN A 423 2.15 23.50 4.23
N ILE A 424 2.82 22.46 3.76
CA ILE A 424 2.15 21.38 3.03
C ILE A 424 1.26 20.57 3.98
N TRP A 425 1.82 20.10 5.10
CA TRP A 425 1.10 19.22 6.05
C TRP A 425 -0.12 19.90 6.67
N TYR A 426 0.03 21.16 7.14
CA TYR A 426 -1.04 21.92 7.79
C TYR A 426 -1.75 22.89 6.86
N LEU A 427 -1.93 22.52 5.59
CA LEU A 427 -2.67 23.37 4.65
C LEU A 427 -4.05 23.72 5.22
N PRO A 428 -4.37 25.00 5.47
CA PRO A 428 -5.56 25.36 6.25
C PRO A 428 -6.88 25.31 5.44
N GLN A 429 -6.78 25.42 4.12
CA GLN A 429 -7.92 25.39 3.18
C GLN A 429 -7.50 24.68 1.90
N LEU A 430 -8.46 24.29 1.07
CA LEU A 430 -8.19 23.95 -0.32
C LEU A 430 -7.54 25.14 -1.05
N LEU A 431 -6.97 24.92 -2.21
CA LEU A 431 -6.34 25.97 -3.01
C LEU A 431 -7.39 26.74 -3.86
N GLU A 432 -7.06 27.98 -4.23
CA GLU A 432 -7.85 28.76 -5.19
C GLU A 432 -8.02 27.99 -6.50
N GLY A 433 -9.24 28.02 -7.06
CA GLY A 433 -9.61 27.24 -8.25
C GLY A 433 -10.21 25.88 -7.94
N MET A 434 -10.13 25.38 -6.70
CA MET A 434 -10.82 24.16 -6.29
C MET A 434 -12.23 24.48 -5.77
N GLU A 435 -13.19 23.62 -6.13
CA GLU A 435 -14.53 23.62 -5.54
C GLU A 435 -14.63 22.59 -4.41
N GLY A 436 -15.38 22.91 -3.39
CA GLY A 436 -15.61 22.01 -2.25
C GLY A 436 -15.45 22.71 -0.91
N GLN A 437 -15.64 21.95 0.15
CA GLN A 437 -15.56 22.46 1.51
C GLN A 437 -14.12 22.35 2.02
N SER A 438 -13.55 23.44 2.55
CA SER A 438 -12.18 23.47 3.08
C SER A 438 -12.08 23.06 4.54
N VAL A 439 -13.14 23.26 5.33
CA VAL A 439 -13.17 23.01 6.79
C VAL A 439 -14.43 22.22 7.14
N PRO A 440 -14.39 21.37 8.18
CA PRO A 440 -15.60 20.69 8.65
C PRO A 440 -16.72 21.69 8.99
N THR A 441 -17.97 21.37 8.68
CA THR A 441 -19.13 22.12 9.22
C THR A 441 -19.28 21.82 10.69
N GLU A 442 -19.48 22.88 11.52
CA GLU A 442 -19.80 22.76 12.94
C GLU A 442 -21.12 22.01 13.18
#